data_af4b86327c1c311ab4037b26a2cdce0f
#
_entry.id   af4b86327c1c311ab4037b26a2cdce0f
#
_cell.length_a   1.000
_cell.length_b   1.000
_cell.length_c   1.000
_cell.angle_alpha   90.00
_cell.angle_beta   90.00
_cell.angle_gamma   90.00
#
_symmetry.space_group_name_H-M   'P 1'
#
loop_
_entity.id
_entity.type
_entity.pdbx_description
1 polymer ?
#
loop_
_entity_poly.entity_id
_entity_poly.type
_entity_poly.pdbx_seq_one_letter_code
_entity_poly.pdbx_strand_id
1 'polypeptide(L)'
;MIFDTEKTAVREDGLKIGYGLIHGNDRIVIIKAGAGGNCIGAEEKYLKMARLLHDTYGCTVLCLSNYANDSFARGDVAVIRELIAEMGGEVELYYIGNSNGSTQGLLTATKYFAFRRMVLVNMPLMLNFHRIKEALTRADTEIRFVYGEGDPSISYVPFLRNASSKEGNLARAEIVTVDGADHNFAGMTDVFIQQCGSVIRD
;
A
#
# COMPACT_ATOMS: atom_id res chain seq x y z
N MET A 1 -13.78 -14.21 -13.95
CA MET A 1 -14.11 -13.11 -13.03
C MET A 1 -12.81 -12.47 -12.59
N ILE A 2 -12.71 -11.16 -12.56
CA ILE A 2 -11.46 -10.45 -12.25
C ILE A 2 -11.29 -10.36 -10.73
N PHE A 3 -12.27 -9.84 -10.02
CA PHE A 3 -12.45 -9.87 -8.57
C PHE A 3 -13.75 -10.57 -8.22
N ASP A 4 -13.94 -11.02 -6.99
CA ASP A 4 -15.24 -11.52 -6.51
C ASP A 4 -16.26 -10.39 -6.47
N THR A 5 -15.79 -9.21 -6.08
CA THR A 5 -16.56 -7.98 -6.08
C THR A 5 -15.73 -6.85 -6.67
N GLU A 6 -16.28 -6.12 -7.64
CA GLU A 6 -15.73 -4.88 -8.15
C GLU A 6 -16.80 -3.81 -8.10
N LYS A 7 -16.51 -2.70 -7.42
CA LYS A 7 -17.42 -1.56 -7.28
C LYS A 7 -16.73 -0.26 -7.63
N THR A 8 -17.47 0.62 -8.28
CA THR A 8 -17.11 2.03 -8.45
C THR A 8 -18.35 2.86 -8.19
N ALA A 9 -18.26 3.79 -7.24
CA ALA A 9 -19.35 4.68 -6.86
C ALA A 9 -18.86 6.12 -6.83
N VAL A 10 -19.76 7.06 -7.09
CA VAL A 10 -19.54 8.50 -6.87
C VAL A 10 -20.42 8.90 -5.70
N ARG A 11 -19.81 9.46 -4.67
CA ARG A 11 -20.49 9.94 -3.47
C ARG A 11 -21.19 11.28 -3.76
N GLU A 12 -22.06 11.70 -2.85
CA GLU A 12 -22.75 13.00 -2.92
C GLU A 12 -21.79 14.20 -2.98
N ASP A 13 -20.61 14.08 -2.32
CA ASP A 13 -19.55 15.09 -2.36
C ASP A 13 -18.68 15.05 -3.63
N GLY A 14 -19.06 14.22 -4.63
CA GLY A 14 -18.36 14.05 -5.89
C GLY A 14 -17.13 13.13 -5.81
N LEU A 15 -16.79 12.58 -4.64
CA LEU A 15 -15.66 11.67 -4.51
C LEU A 15 -15.98 10.34 -5.19
N LYS A 16 -15.13 9.96 -6.15
CA LYS A 16 -15.17 8.64 -6.78
C LYS A 16 -14.41 7.63 -5.90
N ILE A 17 -15.07 6.55 -5.52
CA ILE A 17 -14.49 5.41 -4.80
C ILE A 17 -14.58 4.20 -5.70
N GLY A 18 -13.47 3.50 -5.88
CA GLY A 18 -13.42 2.26 -6.64
C GLY A 18 -12.56 1.23 -5.94
N TYR A 19 -13.03 -0.01 -5.88
CA TYR A 19 -12.27 -1.10 -5.32
C TYR A 19 -12.58 -2.44 -5.98
N GLY A 20 -11.64 -3.38 -5.86
CA GLY A 20 -11.80 -4.79 -6.17
C GLY A 20 -11.49 -5.62 -4.94
N LEU A 21 -12.26 -6.66 -4.68
CA LEU A 21 -12.16 -7.52 -3.51
C LEU A 21 -12.07 -8.98 -3.92
N ILE A 22 -11.16 -9.72 -3.32
CA ILE A 22 -11.08 -11.18 -3.33
C ILE A 22 -11.26 -11.63 -1.87
N HIS A 23 -12.29 -12.44 -1.61
CA HIS A 23 -12.57 -12.95 -0.28
C HIS A 23 -11.65 -14.12 0.08
N GLY A 24 -11.20 -14.17 1.32
CA GLY A 24 -10.32 -15.20 1.85
C GLY A 24 -10.43 -15.31 3.37
N ASN A 25 -9.31 -15.58 4.04
CA ASN A 25 -9.25 -15.71 5.49
C ASN A 25 -9.19 -14.33 6.21
N ASP A 26 -8.96 -14.33 7.52
CA ASP A 26 -8.88 -13.18 8.42
C ASP A 26 -7.64 -12.28 8.24
N ARG A 27 -6.69 -12.67 7.37
CA ARG A 27 -5.58 -11.81 6.96
C ARG A 27 -6.03 -10.93 5.78
N ILE A 28 -6.20 -9.65 6.04
CA ILE A 28 -6.64 -8.67 5.02
C ILE A 28 -5.43 -7.90 4.50
N VAL A 29 -5.16 -8.03 3.21
CA VAL A 29 -4.15 -7.22 2.52
C VAL A 29 -4.84 -6.09 1.76
N ILE A 30 -4.50 -4.86 2.11
CA ILE A 30 -4.99 -3.66 1.43
C ILE A 30 -3.93 -3.23 0.42
N ILE A 31 -4.30 -3.15 -0.86
CA ILE A 31 -3.46 -2.64 -1.94
C ILE A 31 -4.00 -1.28 -2.38
N LYS A 32 -3.22 -0.22 -2.22
CA LYS A 32 -3.60 1.14 -2.59
C LYS A 32 -2.82 1.64 -3.80
N ALA A 33 -3.54 1.98 -4.85
CA ALA A 33 -2.99 2.52 -6.10
C ALA A 33 -2.27 3.88 -5.91
N GLY A 34 -1.37 4.22 -6.81
CA GLY A 34 -0.82 5.57 -6.96
C GLY A 34 -1.88 6.59 -7.40
N ALA A 35 -1.54 7.88 -7.40
CA ALA A 35 -2.45 8.97 -7.77
C ALA A 35 -3.07 8.75 -9.15
N GLY A 36 -4.40 8.88 -9.25
CA GLY A 36 -5.17 8.65 -10.47
C GLY A 36 -5.33 7.16 -10.86
N GLY A 37 -4.69 6.23 -10.15
CA GLY A 37 -4.72 4.81 -10.46
C GLY A 37 -6.03 4.12 -10.06
N ASN A 38 -6.35 3.03 -10.78
CA ASN A 38 -7.48 2.15 -10.47
C ASN A 38 -7.02 0.90 -9.69
N CYS A 39 -7.97 0.11 -9.21
CA CYS A 39 -7.73 -1.10 -8.41
C CYS A 39 -7.08 -2.26 -9.18
N ILE A 40 -7.07 -2.22 -10.52
CA ILE A 40 -6.44 -3.24 -11.38
C ILE A 40 -4.95 -2.95 -11.55
N GLY A 41 -4.60 -1.65 -11.71
CA GLY A 41 -3.24 -1.17 -12.00
C GLY A 41 -2.82 -1.35 -13.45
N ALA A 42 -1.74 -0.65 -13.86
CA ALA A 42 -1.12 -0.85 -15.15
C ALA A 42 -0.60 -2.29 -15.25
N GLU A 43 -0.72 -2.91 -16.43
CA GLU A 43 -0.35 -4.32 -16.68
C GLU A 43 -1.03 -5.30 -15.70
N GLU A 44 -2.16 -4.91 -15.14
CA GLU A 44 -2.92 -5.69 -14.13
C GLU A 44 -2.13 -5.98 -12.84
N LYS A 45 -1.10 -5.18 -12.51
CA LYS A 45 -0.15 -5.50 -11.44
C LYS A 45 -0.81 -5.69 -10.07
N TYR A 46 -1.83 -4.90 -9.72
CA TYR A 46 -2.52 -5.04 -8.43
C TYR A 46 -3.43 -6.26 -8.42
N LEU A 47 -4.09 -6.55 -9.53
CA LEU A 47 -4.93 -7.75 -9.68
C LEU A 47 -4.08 -9.02 -9.61
N LYS A 48 -2.95 -9.07 -10.34
CA LYS A 48 -2.02 -10.21 -10.30
C LYS A 48 -1.46 -10.41 -8.90
N MET A 49 -1.10 -9.31 -8.22
CA MET A 49 -0.66 -9.34 -6.83
C MET A 49 -1.74 -9.89 -5.90
N ALA A 50 -2.98 -9.40 -6.03
CA ALA A 50 -4.10 -9.83 -5.19
C ALA A 50 -4.34 -11.33 -5.33
N ARG A 51 -4.31 -11.85 -6.56
CA ARG A 51 -4.43 -13.29 -6.83
C ARG A 51 -3.29 -14.09 -6.22
N LEU A 52 -2.04 -13.66 -6.41
CA LEU A 52 -0.89 -14.33 -5.81
C LEU A 52 -1.02 -14.44 -4.30
N LEU A 53 -1.39 -13.36 -3.62
CA LEU A 53 -1.55 -13.33 -2.16
C LEU A 53 -2.72 -14.22 -1.72
N HIS A 54 -3.82 -14.20 -2.44
CA HIS A 54 -4.97 -15.07 -2.17
C HIS A 54 -4.61 -16.55 -2.40
N ASP A 55 -4.06 -16.89 -3.56
CA ASP A 55 -3.77 -18.27 -3.95
C ASP A 55 -2.67 -18.90 -3.07
N THR A 56 -1.70 -18.08 -2.62
CA THR A 56 -0.57 -18.57 -1.81
C THR A 56 -0.90 -18.66 -0.32
N TYR A 57 -1.62 -17.67 0.22
CA TYR A 57 -1.80 -17.51 1.67
C TYR A 57 -3.27 -17.55 2.11
N GLY A 58 -4.21 -17.66 1.18
CA GLY A 58 -5.64 -17.61 1.45
C GLY A 58 -6.13 -16.24 1.91
N CYS A 59 -5.35 -15.17 1.74
CA CYS A 59 -5.69 -13.83 2.22
C CYS A 59 -6.95 -13.27 1.58
N THR A 60 -7.72 -12.50 2.34
CA THR A 60 -8.66 -11.52 1.79
C THR A 60 -7.86 -10.35 1.23
N VAL A 61 -8.10 -9.95 -0.02
CA VAL A 61 -7.35 -8.85 -0.65
C VAL A 61 -8.28 -7.78 -1.18
N LEU A 62 -8.09 -6.55 -0.69
CA LEU A 62 -8.83 -5.35 -1.06
C LEU A 62 -7.95 -4.40 -1.86
N CYS A 63 -8.17 -4.28 -3.16
CA CYS A 63 -7.48 -3.34 -4.05
C CYS A 63 -8.27 -2.04 -4.14
N LEU A 64 -7.69 -0.93 -3.72
CA LEU A 64 -8.30 0.39 -3.68
C LEU A 64 -7.78 1.29 -4.80
N SER A 65 -8.68 1.86 -5.58
CA SER A 65 -8.37 2.94 -6.54
C SER A 65 -7.99 4.23 -5.80
N ASN A 66 -7.30 5.14 -6.48
CA ASN A 66 -6.83 6.40 -5.89
C ASN A 66 -7.17 7.58 -6.80
N TYR A 67 -8.45 7.89 -6.92
CA TYR A 67 -8.95 8.95 -7.81
C TYR A 67 -8.77 10.37 -7.23
N ALA A 68 -8.47 10.50 -5.94
CA ALA A 68 -8.19 11.76 -5.28
C ALA A 68 -7.08 11.60 -4.23
N ASN A 69 -6.27 12.62 -4.02
CA ASN A 69 -5.13 12.58 -3.11
C ASN A 69 -5.50 12.34 -1.64
N ASP A 70 -6.73 12.62 -1.25
CA ASP A 70 -7.28 12.45 0.11
C ASP A 70 -8.32 11.31 0.20
N SER A 71 -8.44 10.48 -0.84
CA SER A 71 -9.46 9.44 -0.96
C SER A 71 -9.47 8.48 0.22
N PHE A 72 -8.30 8.20 0.81
CA PHE A 72 -8.18 7.27 1.92
C PHE A 72 -9.04 7.71 3.13
N ALA A 73 -8.84 8.93 3.61
CA ALA A 73 -9.58 9.45 4.77
C ALA A 73 -11.07 9.70 4.46
N ARG A 74 -11.40 10.07 3.22
CA ARG A 74 -12.77 10.43 2.82
C ARG A 74 -13.62 9.23 2.45
N GLY A 75 -13.03 8.12 2.00
CA GLY A 75 -13.79 7.00 1.46
C GLY A 75 -13.26 5.62 1.82
N ASP A 76 -11.96 5.38 1.64
CA ASP A 76 -11.41 4.03 1.79
C ASP A 76 -11.52 3.50 3.22
N VAL A 77 -11.43 4.37 4.23
CA VAL A 77 -11.64 4.00 5.65
C VAL A 77 -13.00 3.36 5.88
N ALA A 78 -14.06 3.87 5.24
CA ALA A 78 -15.39 3.29 5.36
C ALA A 78 -15.44 1.88 4.75
N VAL A 79 -14.90 1.72 3.54
CA VAL A 79 -14.85 0.42 2.85
C VAL A 79 -14.08 -0.63 3.67
N ILE A 80 -12.95 -0.25 4.24
CA ILE A 80 -12.14 -1.16 5.07
C ILE A 80 -12.91 -1.55 6.35
N ARG A 81 -13.57 -0.60 6.99
CA ARG A 81 -14.37 -0.87 8.21
C ARG A 81 -15.56 -1.78 7.93
N GLU A 82 -16.25 -1.58 6.81
CA GLU A 82 -17.33 -2.46 6.37
C GLU A 82 -16.82 -3.89 6.16
N LEU A 83 -15.70 -4.06 5.45
CA LEU A 83 -15.08 -5.37 5.24
C LEU A 83 -14.70 -6.05 6.57
N ILE A 84 -14.06 -5.32 7.50
CA ILE A 84 -13.71 -5.86 8.82
C ILE A 84 -14.98 -6.30 9.59
N ALA A 85 -16.04 -5.49 9.54
CA ALA A 85 -17.30 -5.82 10.20
C ALA A 85 -17.99 -7.06 9.59
N GLU A 86 -17.93 -7.22 8.27
CA GLU A 86 -18.47 -8.39 7.57
C GLU A 86 -17.74 -9.69 7.97
N MET A 87 -16.44 -9.63 8.27
CA MET A 87 -15.66 -10.79 8.68
C MET A 87 -15.95 -11.27 10.12
N GLY A 88 -16.48 -10.40 10.98
CA GLY A 88 -17.08 -10.77 12.28
C GLY A 88 -16.12 -11.28 13.35
N GLY A 89 -14.80 -11.15 13.19
CA GLY A 89 -13.78 -11.66 14.11
C GLY A 89 -12.57 -10.75 14.25
N GLU A 90 -11.51 -11.24 14.90
CA GLU A 90 -10.21 -10.58 14.88
C GLU A 90 -9.58 -10.73 13.49
N VAL A 91 -9.05 -9.65 12.96
CA VAL A 91 -8.38 -9.61 11.65
C VAL A 91 -6.96 -9.08 11.78
N GLU A 92 -6.08 -9.57 10.91
CA GLU A 92 -4.74 -9.02 10.75
C GLU A 92 -4.69 -8.16 9.49
N LEU A 93 -4.23 -6.93 9.63
CA LEU A 93 -4.15 -5.99 8.52
C LEU A 93 -2.73 -5.85 7.99
N TYR A 94 -2.61 -5.89 6.67
CA TYR A 94 -1.39 -5.68 5.90
C TYR A 94 -1.64 -4.61 4.85
N TYR A 95 -0.59 -3.89 4.46
CA TYR A 95 -0.75 -2.79 3.52
C TYR A 95 0.33 -2.78 2.44
N ILE A 96 -0.07 -2.61 1.20
CA ILE A 96 0.80 -2.36 0.05
C ILE A 96 0.36 -1.03 -0.58
N GLY A 97 1.26 -0.06 -0.62
CA GLY A 97 1.01 1.22 -1.27
C GLY A 97 1.95 1.45 -2.44
N ASN A 98 1.47 2.09 -3.49
CA ASN A 98 2.32 2.56 -4.59
C ASN A 98 2.25 4.08 -4.72
N SER A 99 3.40 4.76 -4.81
CA SER A 99 3.48 6.21 -5.00
C SER A 99 2.66 6.98 -3.94
N ASN A 100 1.68 7.78 -4.34
CA ASN A 100 0.76 8.47 -3.43
C ASN A 100 -0.01 7.50 -2.52
N GLY A 101 -0.31 6.27 -2.97
CA GLY A 101 -0.88 5.23 -2.12
C GLY A 101 0.01 4.89 -0.93
N SER A 102 1.34 4.85 -1.11
CA SER A 102 2.30 4.69 -0.02
C SER A 102 2.23 5.85 0.98
N THR A 103 2.11 7.09 0.47
CA THR A 103 1.96 8.29 1.31
C THR A 103 0.67 8.24 2.12
N GLN A 104 -0.46 7.88 1.50
CA GLN A 104 -1.74 7.72 2.19
C GLN A 104 -1.69 6.61 3.24
N GLY A 105 -1.01 5.49 2.94
CA GLY A 105 -0.80 4.41 3.90
C GLY A 105 -0.09 4.90 5.16
N LEU A 106 1.10 5.45 5.00
CA LEU A 106 1.93 5.85 6.13
C LEU A 106 1.36 7.06 6.89
N LEU A 107 0.91 8.10 6.18
CA LEU A 107 0.50 9.37 6.81
C LEU A 107 -0.96 9.40 7.27
N THR A 108 -1.80 8.50 6.74
CA THR A 108 -3.25 8.54 6.96
C THR A 108 -3.78 7.21 7.48
N ALA A 109 -3.53 6.10 6.80
CA ALA A 109 -4.11 4.80 7.16
C ALA A 109 -3.70 4.35 8.58
N THR A 110 -2.44 4.57 8.97
CA THR A 110 -1.93 4.26 10.32
C THR A 110 -2.62 5.04 11.46
N LYS A 111 -3.39 6.08 11.15
CA LYS A 111 -4.22 6.80 12.14
C LYS A 111 -5.53 6.09 12.45
N TYR A 112 -5.98 5.19 11.59
CA TYR A 112 -7.26 4.51 11.67
C TYR A 112 -7.13 3.03 11.95
N PHE A 113 -6.00 2.42 11.56
CA PHE A 113 -5.78 0.98 11.59
C PHE A 113 -4.38 0.66 12.07
N ALA A 114 -4.24 -0.44 12.83
CA ALA A 114 -2.97 -1.05 13.17
C ALA A 114 -2.61 -2.09 12.08
N PHE A 115 -1.48 -1.93 11.44
CA PHE A 115 -0.98 -2.89 10.44
C PHE A 115 0.14 -3.74 11.01
N ARG A 116 0.15 -5.02 10.72
CA ARG A 116 1.26 -5.92 11.04
C ARG A 116 2.50 -5.55 10.23
N ARG A 117 2.31 -5.33 8.93
CA ARG A 117 3.39 -4.96 8.01
C ARG A 117 2.87 -4.08 6.88
N MET A 118 3.75 -3.19 6.40
CA MET A 118 3.50 -2.33 5.25
C MET A 118 4.64 -2.47 4.24
N VAL A 119 4.29 -2.53 2.94
CA VAL A 119 5.22 -2.37 1.82
C VAL A 119 4.87 -1.09 1.08
N LEU A 120 5.81 -0.16 1.04
CA LEU A 120 5.64 1.19 0.51
C LEU A 120 6.54 1.39 -0.70
N VAL A 121 5.94 1.34 -1.89
CA VAL A 121 6.66 1.39 -3.17
C VAL A 121 6.70 2.81 -3.71
N ASN A 122 7.87 3.29 -4.07
CA ASN A 122 8.12 4.58 -4.71
C ASN A 122 7.38 5.74 -4.03
N MET A 123 7.40 5.76 -2.69
CA MET A 123 6.74 6.82 -1.92
C MET A 123 7.43 8.17 -2.18
N PRO A 124 6.68 9.23 -2.55
CA PRO A 124 7.23 10.56 -2.80
C PRO A 124 7.85 11.17 -1.54
N LEU A 125 9.18 11.10 -1.41
CA LEU A 125 9.92 11.61 -0.25
C LEU A 125 10.06 13.12 -0.26
N MET A 126 10.27 13.72 -1.44
CA MET A 126 10.57 15.15 -1.60
C MET A 126 9.54 16.07 -0.91
N LEU A 127 8.25 15.77 -1.12
CA LEU A 127 7.17 16.66 -0.71
C LEU A 127 6.78 16.53 0.75
N ASN A 128 7.14 15.42 1.41
CA ASN A 128 6.58 15.06 2.70
C ASN A 128 7.64 14.51 3.69
N PHE A 129 8.93 14.67 3.43
CA PHE A 129 9.97 13.99 4.21
C PHE A 129 9.84 14.22 5.73
N HIS A 130 9.56 15.45 6.16
CA HIS A 130 9.37 15.77 7.58
C HIS A 130 8.17 15.00 8.18
N ARG A 131 7.03 14.98 7.48
CA ARG A 131 5.82 14.26 7.93
C ARG A 131 6.02 12.75 7.93
N ILE A 132 6.77 12.24 6.94
CA ILE A 132 7.14 10.83 6.83
C ILE A 132 7.99 10.43 8.04
N LYS A 133 9.04 11.22 8.34
CA LYS A 133 9.89 11.00 9.51
C LYS A 133 9.08 10.97 10.81
N GLU A 134 8.19 11.94 11.00
CA GLU A 134 7.30 12.00 12.16
C GLU A 134 6.33 10.81 12.24
N ALA A 135 5.78 10.37 11.13
CA ALA A 135 4.90 9.19 11.09
C ALA A 135 5.67 7.91 11.43
N LEU A 136 6.90 7.76 10.94
CA LEU A 136 7.75 6.61 11.21
C LEU A 136 8.13 6.49 12.69
N THR A 137 8.31 7.59 13.41
CA THR A 137 8.61 7.56 14.86
C THR A 137 7.42 7.08 15.69
N ARG A 138 6.20 7.17 15.14
CA ARG A 138 4.95 6.76 15.82
C ARG A 138 4.41 5.41 15.38
N ALA A 139 4.85 4.92 14.23
CA ALA A 139 4.34 3.67 13.69
C ALA A 139 4.92 2.46 14.42
N ASP A 140 4.05 1.66 15.05
CA ASP A 140 4.40 0.34 15.59
C ASP A 140 4.08 -0.74 14.54
N THR A 141 4.77 -0.66 13.40
CA THR A 141 4.51 -1.47 12.20
C THR A 141 5.83 -1.79 11.53
N GLU A 142 6.02 -3.02 11.09
CA GLU A 142 7.15 -3.34 10.22
C GLU A 142 6.95 -2.69 8.85
N ILE A 143 7.94 -1.92 8.40
CA ILE A 143 7.83 -1.19 7.14
C ILE A 143 8.96 -1.60 6.19
N ARG A 144 8.59 -1.97 4.97
CA ARG A 144 9.52 -2.15 3.86
C ARG A 144 9.29 -1.05 2.84
N PHE A 145 10.34 -0.26 2.57
CA PHE A 145 10.37 0.68 1.47
C PHE A 145 11.01 0.04 0.26
N VAL A 146 10.38 0.16 -0.89
CA VAL A 146 10.89 -0.33 -2.18
C VAL A 146 10.97 0.86 -3.14
N TYR A 147 12.16 1.14 -3.66
CA TYR A 147 12.38 2.20 -4.64
C TYR A 147 12.98 1.64 -5.92
N GLY A 148 12.42 2.01 -7.06
CA GLY A 148 13.09 1.83 -8.33
C GLY A 148 14.32 2.75 -8.43
N GLU A 149 15.40 2.29 -9.07
CA GLU A 149 16.60 3.09 -9.31
C GLU A 149 16.29 4.35 -10.12
N GLY A 150 15.34 4.26 -11.07
CA GLY A 150 14.85 5.37 -11.88
C GLY A 150 13.76 6.23 -11.22
N ASP A 151 13.41 6.00 -9.93
CA ASP A 151 12.41 6.79 -9.23
C ASP A 151 12.94 8.19 -8.88
N PRO A 152 12.15 9.27 -9.08
CA PRO A 152 12.57 10.62 -8.69
C PRO A 152 12.94 10.77 -7.21
N SER A 153 12.42 9.93 -6.31
CA SER A 153 12.72 9.97 -4.88
C SER A 153 14.03 9.25 -4.52
N ILE A 154 14.70 8.59 -5.46
CA ILE A 154 15.90 7.79 -5.19
C ILE A 154 17.00 8.60 -4.52
N SER A 155 17.17 9.86 -4.90
CA SER A 155 18.15 10.79 -4.31
C SER A 155 17.90 11.10 -2.83
N TYR A 156 16.69 10.86 -2.32
CA TYR A 156 16.29 11.04 -0.93
C TYR A 156 16.42 9.77 -0.09
N VAL A 157 16.60 8.61 -0.70
CA VAL A 157 16.76 7.33 0.00
C VAL A 157 17.92 7.32 1.00
N PRO A 158 19.10 7.93 0.74
CA PRO A 158 20.16 8.04 1.74
C PRO A 158 19.73 8.81 3.01
N PHE A 159 18.89 9.84 2.87
CA PHE A 159 18.36 10.58 4.03
C PHE A 159 17.37 9.72 4.81
N LEU A 160 16.53 8.94 4.13
CA LEU A 160 15.62 7.99 4.78
C LEU A 160 16.40 6.93 5.56
N ARG A 161 17.47 6.36 4.98
CA ARG A 161 18.36 5.39 5.64
C ARG A 161 19.03 6.00 6.88
N ASN A 162 19.52 7.23 6.78
CA ASN A 162 20.13 7.92 7.90
C ASN A 162 19.11 8.22 9.02
N ALA A 163 17.88 8.61 8.68
CA ALA A 163 16.82 8.81 9.65
C ALA A 163 16.46 7.48 10.34
N SER A 164 16.35 6.36 9.59
CA SER A 164 16.02 5.05 10.13
C SER A 164 17.07 4.48 11.08
N SER A 165 18.34 4.88 10.94
CA SER A 165 19.42 4.42 11.82
C SER A 165 19.49 5.14 13.18
N LYS A 166 18.84 6.30 13.33
CA LYS A 166 19.01 7.20 14.47
C LYS A 166 17.81 7.28 15.42
N GLU A 167 16.63 6.90 15.01
CA GLU A 167 15.41 7.17 15.75
C GLU A 167 14.47 5.95 15.85
N GLY A 168 14.44 5.32 17.02
CA GLY A 168 13.36 4.45 17.52
C GLY A 168 12.85 3.35 16.56
N ASN A 169 11.57 3.38 16.24
CA ASN A 169 10.90 2.38 15.40
C ASN A 169 11.38 2.33 13.95
N LEU A 170 12.10 3.35 13.47
CA LEU A 170 12.75 3.33 12.18
C LEU A 170 13.81 2.23 12.04
N ALA A 171 14.34 1.72 13.15
CA ALA A 171 15.26 0.58 13.15
C ALA A 171 14.64 -0.72 12.59
N ARG A 172 13.30 -0.78 12.44
CA ARG A 172 12.57 -1.91 11.84
C ARG A 172 12.24 -1.68 10.36
N ALA A 173 12.64 -0.55 9.76
CA ALA A 173 12.39 -0.27 8.35
C ALA A 173 13.46 -0.92 7.46
N GLU A 174 13.03 -1.78 6.56
CA GLU A 174 13.85 -2.30 5.47
C GLU A 174 13.76 -1.34 4.28
N ILE A 175 14.89 -1.02 3.63
CA ILE A 175 14.91 -0.14 2.45
C ILE A 175 15.63 -0.84 1.32
N VAL A 176 14.89 -1.15 0.27
CA VAL A 176 15.36 -1.87 -0.93
C VAL A 176 15.36 -0.92 -2.13
N THR A 177 16.40 -1.00 -2.95
CA THR A 177 16.47 -0.38 -4.27
C THR A 177 16.43 -1.48 -5.33
N VAL A 178 15.63 -1.28 -6.38
CA VAL A 178 15.47 -2.22 -7.48
C VAL A 178 16.09 -1.64 -8.74
N ASP A 179 17.15 -2.29 -9.22
CA ASP A 179 17.91 -1.86 -10.39
C ASP A 179 17.02 -1.84 -11.64
N GLY A 180 17.16 -0.80 -12.46
CA GLY A 180 16.43 -0.62 -13.70
C GLY A 180 14.93 -0.33 -13.58
N ALA A 181 14.33 -0.40 -12.38
CA ALA A 181 12.93 -0.09 -12.19
C ALA A 181 12.69 1.43 -12.19
N ASP A 182 11.66 1.86 -12.93
CA ASP A 182 11.17 3.23 -12.92
C ASP A 182 10.12 3.46 -11.81
N HIS A 183 9.53 4.68 -11.76
CA HIS A 183 8.47 5.03 -10.82
C HIS A 183 7.24 4.10 -10.89
N ASN A 184 6.94 3.56 -12.05
CA ASN A 184 5.75 2.73 -12.31
C ASN A 184 6.05 1.23 -12.36
N PHE A 185 7.33 0.83 -12.32
CA PHE A 185 7.77 -0.54 -12.62
C PHE A 185 7.29 -0.99 -14.00
N ALA A 186 7.33 -0.08 -15.00
CA ALA A 186 6.88 -0.38 -16.37
C ALA A 186 7.67 -1.54 -16.96
N GLY A 187 6.99 -2.58 -17.47
CA GLY A 187 7.61 -3.81 -17.97
C GLY A 187 8.26 -4.70 -16.90
N MET A 188 8.13 -4.35 -15.61
CA MET A 188 8.71 -5.09 -14.48
C MET A 188 7.63 -5.54 -13.47
N THR A 189 6.44 -5.86 -13.96
CA THR A 189 5.30 -6.27 -13.13
C THR A 189 5.63 -7.45 -12.21
N ASP A 190 6.35 -8.46 -12.69
CA ASP A 190 6.72 -9.63 -11.88
C ASP A 190 7.70 -9.26 -10.75
N VAL A 191 8.63 -8.34 -11.02
CA VAL A 191 9.55 -7.81 -10.00
C VAL A 191 8.78 -7.01 -8.95
N PHE A 192 7.83 -6.15 -9.36
CA PHE A 192 6.93 -5.44 -8.46
C PHE A 192 6.20 -6.42 -7.54
N ILE A 193 5.62 -7.48 -8.11
CA ILE A 193 4.88 -8.53 -7.39
C ILE A 193 5.81 -9.23 -6.39
N GLN A 194 7.00 -9.62 -6.80
CA GLN A 194 7.98 -10.27 -5.94
C GLN A 194 8.37 -9.39 -4.74
N GLN A 195 8.63 -8.09 -4.97
CA GLN A 195 9.00 -7.17 -3.90
C GLN A 195 7.85 -6.94 -2.91
N CYS A 196 6.62 -6.86 -3.39
CA CYS A 196 5.43 -6.62 -2.58
C CYS A 196 4.91 -7.88 -1.88
N GLY A 197 5.08 -9.06 -2.48
CA GLY A 197 4.64 -10.35 -1.90
C GLY A 197 5.22 -10.64 -0.53
N SER A 198 6.35 -10.01 -0.20
CA SER A 198 6.96 -10.06 1.13
C SER A 198 6.14 -9.40 2.24
N VAL A 199 4.97 -8.82 1.94
CA VAL A 199 4.07 -8.23 2.95
C VAL A 199 3.55 -9.31 3.90
N ILE A 200 3.31 -10.52 3.42
CA ILE A 200 3.05 -11.71 4.23
C ILE A 200 4.35 -12.48 4.37
N ARG A 201 4.82 -12.63 5.61
CA ARG A 201 5.91 -13.53 5.99
C ARG A 201 5.43 -14.29 7.23
N ASP A 202 5.64 -15.55 7.26
CA ASP A 202 5.45 -16.39 8.45
C ASP A 202 6.57 -16.12 9.46
#